data_66b5781138d9daebed581850c88b8baa
#
_entry.id   66b5781138d9daebed581850c88b8baa
#
_cell.length_a   1.000
_cell.length_b   1.000
_cell.length_c   1.000
_cell.angle_alpha   90.00
_cell.angle_beta   90.00
_cell.angle_gamma   90.00
#
_symmetry.space_group_name_H-M   'P 1'
#
loop_
_entity.id
_entity.type
_entity.pdbx_description
1 polymer ?
#
loop_
_entity_poly.entity_id
_entity_poly.type
_entity_poly.pdbx_seq_one_letter_code
_entity_poly.pdbx_strand_id
1 'polypeptide(L)'
;MAFTSTLSLYSHPQVRLRCQRLQSLAFTAAGVAQFAPLPPLNCRRTCSPRSFVVRASSSVEGSRARAGGSRRVYRQSQANAPLSSAPVKQIANVVAPVAAFFALTFVIWKLVEKLLVPTPKQLKYSTGESQSPSQGLKWSFAAGTNLLSQLGEKIERQSRQKLNEFARELRSFPSIDMSGRNFGDEGLFFLAESLAFNQIAEEVSFAANGITAAGLRAFDGVLQSNITLKTLDLSGNLVGDEGAKCLCDILVNNSSIEKLQLNSADLGDGAKAIAEMLKKNSSLRVLELNNNMIEYSGFSSLAGALLENNSIRNIHLNGNYGGALGANALAKALESNKSIRELHLHGNSIGDEGICSLMTGLSSHKGKLTLLDIGNNSLTAKGSFHVAEYIRKSRNLLWLNLYMNDIGDEGAEKIAVALKENRSISTLDLGGNNIHVDGVNAIAQVLKDNLVITTLELSYNPIGPDGAKALAEVLKFHGNIKTLKLGWCQIGAKGAECIADALKYNTTISILDLRANGLRDEGAQSLARSLKVVNEALTSLDLGFNEIRDDGAFAIAQALKSNDDVAVTSLNIASNFLTKFGQGALADARDHVLEMTEKEINIFL
;
A
#
# COMPACT_ATOMS: atom_id res chain seq x y z
N MET A 1 -13.90 -11.73 -8.13
CA MET A 1 -13.63 -10.36 -7.65
C MET A 1 -12.16 -10.29 -7.34
N ALA A 2 -11.40 -9.65 -8.19
CA ALA A 2 -9.94 -9.58 -8.07
C ALA A 2 -9.59 -8.45 -7.09
N PHE A 3 -8.97 -8.80 -5.97
CA PHE A 3 -8.34 -7.82 -5.09
C PHE A 3 -6.93 -7.53 -5.62
N THR A 4 -6.78 -6.43 -6.31
CA THR A 4 -5.47 -5.82 -6.58
C THR A 4 -5.04 -5.06 -5.33
N SER A 5 -4.15 -5.67 -4.52
CA SER A 5 -3.45 -4.98 -3.45
C SER A 5 -2.37 -4.10 -4.07
N THR A 6 -2.66 -2.83 -4.31
CA THR A 6 -1.66 -1.81 -4.60
C THR A 6 -0.88 -1.50 -3.32
N LEU A 7 0.38 -1.89 -3.31
CA LEU A 7 1.38 -1.50 -2.31
C LEU A 7 1.54 0.03 -2.31
N SER A 8 0.99 0.70 -1.31
CA SER A 8 1.30 2.11 -1.02
C SER A 8 2.52 2.18 -0.11
N LEU A 9 3.72 2.26 -0.72
CA LEU A 9 5.00 2.50 -0.03
C LEU A 9 5.32 4.00 0.01
N TYR A 10 4.52 4.84 0.67
CA TYR A 10 4.88 6.25 0.81
C TYR A 10 4.37 6.89 2.09
N SER A 11 5.29 7.12 3.02
CA SER A 11 5.05 7.88 4.24
C SER A 11 6.08 9.01 4.49
N HIS A 12 6.62 9.65 3.46
CA HIS A 12 7.41 10.89 3.67
C HIS A 12 7.38 11.81 2.44
N PRO A 13 7.13 13.13 2.58
CA PRO A 13 7.03 14.08 1.46
C PRO A 13 8.31 14.18 0.61
N GLN A 14 9.48 14.00 1.19
CA GLN A 14 10.75 14.05 0.46
C GLN A 14 11.00 12.82 -0.44
N VAL A 15 10.40 11.69 -0.12
CA VAL A 15 10.49 10.48 -0.95
C VAL A 15 9.57 10.60 -2.18
N ARG A 16 8.44 11.28 -2.03
CA ARG A 16 7.49 11.54 -3.13
C ARG A 16 8.10 12.37 -4.27
N LEU A 17 8.86 13.42 -3.95
CA LEU A 17 9.55 14.26 -4.94
C LEU A 17 10.65 13.51 -5.72
N ARG A 18 11.31 12.52 -5.10
CA ARG A 18 12.36 11.73 -5.76
C ARG A 18 11.79 10.67 -6.72
N CYS A 19 10.63 10.08 -6.39
CA CYS A 19 9.99 9.09 -7.26
C CYS A 19 9.24 9.71 -8.44
N GLN A 20 8.61 10.86 -8.28
CA GLN A 20 8.01 11.56 -9.42
C GLN A 20 9.05 11.98 -10.48
N ARG A 21 10.29 12.30 -10.06
CA ARG A 21 11.40 12.56 -11.00
C ARG A 21 11.90 11.29 -11.71
N LEU A 22 11.77 10.12 -11.10
CA LEU A 22 12.18 8.86 -11.72
C LEU A 22 11.12 8.31 -12.70
N GLN A 23 9.84 8.55 -12.45
CA GLN A 23 8.77 8.15 -13.36
C GLN A 23 8.71 8.99 -14.65
N SER A 24 9.08 10.27 -14.59
CA SER A 24 9.17 11.11 -15.81
C SER A 24 10.38 10.82 -16.71
N LEU A 25 11.39 10.10 -16.19
CA LEU A 25 12.57 9.67 -16.96
C LEU A 25 12.44 8.26 -17.57
N ALA A 26 11.44 7.48 -17.17
CA ALA A 26 11.26 6.10 -17.66
C ALA A 26 10.50 5.99 -19.00
N PHE A 27 9.97 7.07 -19.54
CA PHE A 27 9.17 7.03 -20.79
C PHE A 27 9.93 7.37 -22.07
N THR A 28 11.25 7.58 -22.05
CA THR A 28 12.01 7.99 -23.26
C THR A 28 13.28 7.21 -23.56
N ALA A 29 13.50 6.02 -23.00
CA ALA A 29 14.66 5.21 -23.39
C ALA A 29 14.35 3.72 -23.42
N ALA A 30 13.92 3.21 -24.58
CA ALA A 30 14.06 1.81 -24.94
C ALA A 30 15.55 1.54 -25.24
N GLY A 31 16.29 1.03 -24.27
CA GLY A 31 17.69 0.63 -24.42
C GLY A 31 18.09 -0.27 -23.25
N VAL A 32 18.40 -1.49 -23.58
CA VAL A 32 18.84 -2.59 -22.70
C VAL A 32 19.97 -2.14 -21.77
N ALA A 33 19.76 -2.15 -20.46
CA ALA A 33 20.83 -2.06 -19.48
C ALA A 33 20.64 -3.13 -18.40
N GLN A 34 21.64 -4.01 -18.29
CA GLN A 34 21.79 -5.01 -17.24
C GLN A 34 21.93 -4.33 -15.88
N PHE A 35 21.07 -4.68 -14.93
CA PHE A 35 21.19 -4.22 -13.54
C PHE A 35 21.95 -5.25 -12.70
N ALA A 36 23.04 -4.81 -12.10
CA ALA A 36 23.73 -5.52 -11.02
C ALA A 36 22.97 -5.29 -9.69
N PRO A 37 22.97 -6.27 -8.77
CA PRO A 37 22.27 -6.15 -7.50
C PRO A 37 22.97 -5.17 -6.56
N LEU A 38 22.21 -4.27 -5.94
CA LEU A 38 22.67 -3.36 -4.90
C LEU A 38 22.76 -4.09 -3.54
N PRO A 39 23.77 -3.82 -2.73
CA PRO A 39 23.91 -4.41 -1.39
C PRO A 39 22.94 -3.79 -0.38
N PRO A 40 22.62 -4.49 0.72
CA PRO A 40 21.67 -4.03 1.71
C PRO A 40 22.17 -2.81 2.49
N LEU A 41 21.31 -1.81 2.64
CA LEU A 41 21.55 -0.60 3.42
C LEU A 41 21.41 -0.89 4.92
N ASN A 42 22.57 -0.99 5.60
CA ASN A 42 22.64 -0.98 7.06
C ASN A 42 22.44 0.45 7.59
N CYS A 43 21.29 0.73 8.17
CA CYS A 43 21.03 1.97 8.88
C CYS A 43 21.51 1.87 10.33
N ARG A 44 22.78 2.25 10.58
CA ARG A 44 23.25 2.52 11.95
C ARG A 44 22.95 3.98 12.28
N ARG A 45 22.06 4.21 13.22
CA ARG A 45 21.89 5.49 13.91
C ARG A 45 23.01 5.65 14.92
N THR A 46 23.84 6.66 14.73
CA THR A 46 24.78 7.15 15.75
C THR A 46 24.08 8.22 16.57
N CYS A 47 23.70 7.88 17.79
CA CYS A 47 23.42 8.87 18.84
C CYS A 47 24.65 8.92 19.76
N SER A 48 25.26 10.09 19.91
CA SER A 48 26.31 10.36 20.88
C SER A 48 25.71 10.59 22.27
N PRO A 49 26.24 9.99 23.32
CA PRO A 49 25.92 10.39 24.69
C PRO A 49 27.02 11.28 25.28
N ARG A 50 26.58 12.34 25.93
CA ARG A 50 27.41 13.20 26.79
C ARG A 50 27.83 12.43 28.04
N SER A 51 29.08 12.63 28.37
CA SER A 51 29.83 12.14 29.52
C SER A 51 29.24 12.50 30.87
N PHE A 52 29.23 11.54 31.80
CA PHE A 52 29.39 11.78 33.22
C PHE A 52 30.49 10.88 33.78
N VAL A 53 31.45 11.54 34.46
CA VAL A 53 32.60 10.97 35.12
C VAL A 53 32.22 10.52 36.53
N VAL A 54 32.54 9.27 36.92
CA VAL A 54 32.75 8.92 38.32
C VAL A 54 33.97 8.01 38.43
N ARG A 55 34.92 8.39 39.29
CA ARG A 55 36.16 7.72 39.71
C ARG A 55 35.89 6.64 40.75
N ALA A 56 36.69 5.59 40.68
CA ALA A 56 37.45 4.96 41.80
C ALA A 56 37.95 3.59 41.30
N SER A 57 39.20 3.37 41.23
CA SER A 57 40.35 3.05 42.08
C SER A 57 40.54 1.54 42.31
N SER A 58 41.76 1.08 41.94
CA SER A 58 42.65 0.05 42.51
C SER A 58 42.19 -1.40 42.38
N SER A 59 42.97 -2.40 42.12
CA SER A 59 44.43 -2.66 42.23
C SER A 59 44.74 -4.06 41.66
N VAL A 60 45.88 -4.18 40.95
CA VAL A 60 47.08 -5.01 41.26
C VAL A 60 47.10 -6.49 40.86
N GLU A 61 48.20 -6.83 40.19
CA GLU A 61 49.00 -8.08 40.08
C GLU A 61 48.50 -9.18 39.14
N GLY A 62 49.28 -9.79 38.31
CA GLY A 62 50.74 -9.79 38.05
C GLY A 62 51.12 -11.03 37.24
N SER A 63 52.21 -10.92 36.57
CA SER A 63 53.25 -11.92 36.20
C SER A 63 53.20 -12.56 34.79
N ARG A 64 54.17 -12.18 33.99
CA ARG A 64 55.35 -12.91 33.44
C ARG A 64 55.04 -14.15 32.58
N ALA A 65 55.64 -14.39 31.40
CA ALA A 65 56.98 -14.11 30.89
C ALA A 65 57.15 -14.54 29.42
N ARG A 66 58.06 -13.84 28.67
CA ARG A 66 59.10 -14.31 27.71
C ARG A 66 58.65 -15.10 26.45
N ALA A 67 59.25 -14.93 25.26
CA ALA A 67 60.41 -14.18 24.76
C ALA A 67 60.54 -14.41 23.24
N GLY A 68 61.33 -13.56 22.60
CA GLY A 68 62.07 -13.80 21.35
C GLY A 68 61.38 -13.23 20.10
N GLY A 69 61.80 -12.26 19.44
CA GLY A 69 63.09 -11.69 19.08
C GLY A 69 63.28 -11.78 17.58
N SER A 70 63.29 -10.67 16.87
CA SER A 70 64.34 -10.32 15.92
C SER A 70 64.03 -9.03 15.14
N ARG A 71 64.94 -8.11 15.22
CA ARG A 71 65.05 -6.83 14.51
C ARG A 71 65.33 -7.03 13.02
N ARG A 72 64.84 -6.13 12.17
CA ARG A 72 65.65 -5.45 11.15
C ARG A 72 65.11 -4.06 10.82
N VAL A 73 65.95 -3.11 11.00
CA VAL A 73 65.94 -1.68 10.63
C VAL A 73 66.41 -1.53 9.19
N TYR A 74 65.73 -0.66 8.40
CA TYR A 74 66.40 0.17 7.36
C TYR A 74 65.53 1.39 7.06
N ARG A 75 65.97 2.50 7.50
CA ARG A 75 66.43 3.75 6.92
C ARG A 75 65.60 4.41 5.83
N GLN A 76 65.24 5.66 6.17
CA GLN A 76 64.84 6.78 5.33
C GLN A 76 65.80 7.03 4.14
N SER A 77 65.15 7.41 3.02
CA SER A 77 65.78 8.40 2.11
C SER A 77 64.68 9.23 1.45
N GLN A 78 64.76 10.53 1.69
CA GLN A 78 64.05 11.58 0.97
C GLN A 78 64.59 11.68 -0.46
N ALA A 79 63.67 11.83 -1.44
CA ALA A 79 64.05 12.48 -2.70
C ALA A 79 62.82 13.22 -3.24
N ASN A 80 62.96 14.54 -3.32
CA ASN A 80 62.05 15.45 -4.02
C ASN A 80 62.12 15.21 -5.53
N ALA A 81 60.98 15.16 -6.20
CA ALA A 81 60.89 15.40 -7.65
C ALA A 81 59.58 16.13 -7.96
N PRO A 82 59.52 17.04 -8.94
CA PRO A 82 58.54 18.09 -9.08
C PRO A 82 57.26 17.60 -9.76
N LEU A 83 56.14 18.17 -9.33
CA LEU A 83 54.83 18.01 -9.96
C LEU A 83 54.85 18.53 -11.41
N SER A 84 54.69 17.63 -12.36
CA SER A 84 54.40 17.95 -13.75
C SER A 84 52.95 18.36 -13.94
N SER A 85 52.76 19.56 -14.45
CA SER A 85 51.47 20.17 -14.79
C SER A 85 50.90 19.58 -16.09
N ALA A 86 50.04 18.55 -16.00
CA ALA A 86 49.07 18.22 -17.07
C ALA A 86 48.06 17.20 -16.55
N PRO A 87 46.90 17.66 -16.16
CA PRO A 87 45.66 17.29 -16.89
C PRO A 87 44.57 18.39 -16.93
N VAL A 88 44.88 19.65 -16.69
CA VAL A 88 43.88 20.73 -16.65
C VAL A 88 43.21 21.00 -18.01
N LYS A 89 43.95 20.75 -19.12
CA LYS A 89 43.42 20.99 -20.48
C LYS A 89 42.37 19.95 -20.94
N GLN A 90 42.37 18.74 -20.40
CA GLN A 90 41.36 17.72 -20.78
C GLN A 90 40.03 17.92 -20.05
N ILE A 91 40.06 18.44 -18.83
CA ILE A 91 38.84 18.72 -18.05
C ILE A 91 38.10 19.94 -18.62
N ALA A 92 38.83 20.95 -19.11
CA ALA A 92 38.23 22.14 -19.73
C ALA A 92 37.45 21.82 -21.02
N ASN A 93 37.88 20.82 -21.80
CA ASN A 93 37.21 20.44 -23.04
C ASN A 93 35.90 19.64 -22.87
N VAL A 94 35.65 19.11 -21.68
CA VAL A 94 34.40 18.40 -21.36
C VAL A 94 33.44 19.28 -20.54
N VAL A 95 33.99 20.10 -19.64
CA VAL A 95 33.21 20.97 -18.75
C VAL A 95 32.63 22.17 -19.50
N ALA A 96 33.34 22.74 -20.46
CA ALA A 96 32.90 23.91 -21.21
C ALA A 96 31.64 23.63 -22.08
N PRO A 97 31.55 22.55 -22.86
CA PRO A 97 30.33 22.26 -23.61
C PRO A 97 29.14 21.86 -22.71
N VAL A 98 29.39 21.21 -21.56
CA VAL A 98 28.32 20.88 -20.60
C VAL A 98 27.78 22.13 -19.91
N ALA A 99 28.64 23.05 -19.49
CA ALA A 99 28.26 24.35 -18.93
C ALA A 99 27.49 25.21 -19.96
N ALA A 100 27.92 25.22 -21.24
CA ALA A 100 27.23 25.91 -22.33
C ALA A 100 25.84 25.31 -22.60
N PHE A 101 25.70 23.99 -22.53
CA PHE A 101 24.40 23.32 -22.67
C PHE A 101 23.45 23.69 -21.54
N PHE A 102 23.90 23.70 -20.27
CA PHE A 102 23.07 24.12 -19.14
C PHE A 102 22.73 25.63 -19.19
N ALA A 103 23.63 26.47 -19.64
CA ALA A 103 23.35 27.89 -19.84
C ALA A 103 22.30 28.10 -20.95
N LEU A 104 22.40 27.36 -22.05
CA LEU A 104 21.44 27.44 -23.15
C LEU A 104 20.04 26.94 -22.73
N THR A 105 19.97 25.83 -22.01
CA THR A 105 18.72 25.29 -21.47
C THR A 105 18.09 26.23 -20.44
N PHE A 106 18.89 26.88 -19.60
CA PHE A 106 18.42 27.90 -18.67
C PHE A 106 17.88 29.14 -19.38
N VAL A 107 18.53 29.62 -20.44
CA VAL A 107 18.05 30.76 -21.25
C VAL A 107 16.75 30.40 -21.97
N ILE A 108 16.65 29.21 -22.54
CA ILE A 108 15.41 28.72 -23.17
C ILE A 108 14.30 28.60 -22.13
N TRP A 109 14.58 28.07 -20.94
CA TRP A 109 13.60 27.98 -19.86
C TRP A 109 13.13 29.37 -19.39
N LYS A 110 14.03 30.34 -19.24
CA LYS A 110 13.68 31.74 -18.90
C LYS A 110 12.91 32.44 -20.00
N LEU A 111 13.16 32.12 -21.26
CA LEU A 111 12.37 32.61 -22.40
C LEU A 111 10.95 32.02 -22.40
N VAL A 112 10.83 30.74 -22.14
CA VAL A 112 9.53 30.04 -22.01
C VAL A 112 8.76 30.57 -20.79
N GLU A 113 9.42 30.75 -19.64
CA GLU A 113 8.81 31.36 -18.44
C GLU A 113 8.27 32.76 -18.73
N LYS A 114 9.04 33.59 -19.48
CA LYS A 114 8.64 34.95 -19.83
C LYS A 114 7.51 35.02 -20.88
N LEU A 115 7.37 33.95 -21.68
CA LEU A 115 6.31 33.82 -22.70
C LEU A 115 5.02 33.19 -22.12
N LEU A 116 5.12 32.37 -21.06
CA LEU A 116 3.99 31.63 -20.51
C LEU A 116 3.42 32.22 -19.20
N VAL A 117 4.14 33.14 -18.53
CA VAL A 117 3.64 33.78 -17.30
C VAL A 117 3.15 35.21 -17.62
N PRO A 118 1.84 35.49 -17.61
CA PRO A 118 1.33 36.84 -17.76
C PRO A 118 1.67 37.68 -16.53
N THR A 119 2.32 38.81 -16.71
CA THR A 119 2.56 39.79 -15.64
C THR A 119 1.22 40.32 -15.10
N PRO A 120 1.00 40.37 -13.80
CA PRO A 120 -0.24 40.91 -13.23
C PRO A 120 -0.28 42.44 -13.45
N LYS A 121 -1.19 42.89 -14.27
CA LYS A 121 -1.54 44.33 -14.38
C LYS A 121 -2.41 44.69 -13.18
N GLN A 122 -1.95 45.64 -12.36
CA GLN A 122 -2.73 46.26 -11.28
C GLN A 122 -4.03 46.85 -11.86
N LEU A 123 -5.16 46.29 -11.45
CA LEU A 123 -6.49 46.86 -11.72
C LEU A 123 -6.80 47.91 -10.67
N LYS A 124 -6.93 49.18 -11.15
CA LYS A 124 -7.53 50.27 -10.37
C LYS A 124 -9.04 50.01 -10.23
N TYR A 125 -9.53 50.00 -9.00
CA TYR A 125 -10.96 49.95 -8.71
C TYR A 125 -11.63 51.26 -9.15
N SER A 126 -12.70 51.16 -9.95
CA SER A 126 -13.73 52.18 -10.11
C SER A 126 -15.08 51.55 -9.76
N THR A 127 -15.74 52.11 -8.80
CA THR A 127 -17.11 51.83 -8.36
C THR A 127 -18.11 52.29 -9.41
N GLY A 128 -19.13 51.48 -9.73
CA GLY A 128 -20.27 51.92 -10.53
C GLY A 128 -21.21 50.78 -10.94
N GLU A 129 -22.28 50.63 -10.19
CA GLU A 129 -23.68 50.23 -10.52
C GLU A 129 -24.02 49.05 -11.43
N SER A 130 -24.84 48.22 -10.82
CA SER A 130 -25.91 47.31 -11.29
C SER A 130 -26.25 47.22 -12.77
N GLN A 131 -26.31 45.98 -13.28
CA GLN A 131 -27.42 45.44 -14.09
C GLN A 131 -27.36 43.92 -14.24
N SER A 132 -28.53 43.33 -14.28
CA SER A 132 -29.04 41.98 -14.16
C SER A 132 -28.65 40.96 -15.28
N PRO A 133 -29.11 39.71 -15.19
CA PRO A 133 -28.38 38.51 -15.55
C PRO A 133 -28.74 37.97 -16.94
N SER A 134 -27.85 37.26 -17.50
CA SER A 134 -27.93 36.27 -18.58
C SER A 134 -26.88 36.47 -19.65
N GLN A 135 -25.75 35.85 -19.51
CA GLN A 135 -24.97 35.41 -20.67
C GLN A 135 -23.97 34.34 -20.26
N GLY A 136 -24.03 33.22 -20.99
CA GLY A 136 -23.22 32.04 -20.79
C GLY A 136 -21.72 32.28 -20.71
N LEU A 137 -21.04 31.37 -20.07
CA LEU A 137 -19.60 31.29 -19.85
C LEU A 137 -18.80 31.75 -21.09
N LYS A 138 -18.14 32.89 -20.98
CA LYS A 138 -17.13 33.32 -21.95
C LYS A 138 -15.76 32.91 -21.48
N TRP A 139 -15.19 31.95 -22.19
CA TRP A 139 -13.77 31.62 -22.10
C TRP A 139 -12.95 32.69 -22.78
N SER A 140 -12.08 33.41 -22.09
CA SER A 140 -11.19 34.39 -22.69
C SER A 140 -9.78 33.84 -22.81
N PHE A 141 -9.40 33.40 -24.00
CA PHE A 141 -8.00 33.29 -24.37
C PHE A 141 -7.52 34.60 -24.98
N ALA A 142 -6.30 35.06 -24.59
CA ALA A 142 -5.71 36.26 -25.09
C ALA A 142 -5.55 36.21 -26.63
N ALA A 143 -5.96 37.27 -27.30
CA ALA A 143 -5.88 37.42 -28.75
C ALA A 143 -4.42 37.44 -29.23
N GLY A 144 -4.05 36.49 -30.05
CA GLY A 144 -2.76 36.47 -30.74
C GLY A 144 -2.61 35.26 -31.66
N THR A 145 -2.83 35.47 -32.93
CA THR A 145 -2.68 34.60 -34.10
C THR A 145 -3.82 33.63 -34.40
N ASN A 146 -4.34 33.64 -35.62
CA ASN A 146 -5.45 32.82 -36.12
C ASN A 146 -5.24 31.31 -36.01
N LEU A 147 -4.01 30.84 -35.84
CA LEU A 147 -3.71 29.43 -35.67
C LEU A 147 -3.98 28.92 -34.22
N LEU A 148 -3.69 29.77 -33.22
CA LEU A 148 -3.93 29.45 -31.81
C LEU A 148 -5.42 29.52 -31.44
N SER A 149 -6.19 30.44 -32.09
CA SER A 149 -7.63 30.52 -31.89
C SER A 149 -8.36 29.29 -32.48
N GLN A 150 -7.95 28.83 -33.67
CA GLN A 150 -8.52 27.61 -34.28
C GLN A 150 -8.17 26.34 -33.48
N LEU A 151 -6.96 26.28 -32.92
CA LEU A 151 -6.57 25.18 -32.03
C LEU A 151 -7.35 25.23 -30.73
N GLY A 152 -7.52 26.42 -30.14
CA GLY A 152 -8.32 26.65 -28.93
C GLY A 152 -9.78 26.23 -29.11
N GLU A 153 -10.42 26.69 -30.21
CA GLU A 153 -11.81 26.30 -30.55
C GLU A 153 -11.95 24.78 -30.78
N LYS A 154 -10.95 24.15 -31.41
CA LYS A 154 -10.97 22.71 -31.64
C LYS A 154 -10.85 21.91 -30.33
N ILE A 155 -9.95 22.34 -29.43
CA ILE A 155 -9.79 21.73 -28.08
C ILE A 155 -11.08 21.93 -27.27
N GLU A 156 -11.69 23.10 -27.31
CA GLU A 156 -12.94 23.40 -26.61
C GLU A 156 -14.11 22.55 -27.13
N ARG A 157 -14.25 22.38 -28.43
CA ARG A 157 -15.27 21.50 -29.03
C ARG A 157 -15.07 20.04 -28.64
N GLN A 158 -13.82 19.54 -28.65
CA GLN A 158 -13.52 18.18 -28.24
C GLN A 158 -13.78 17.96 -26.74
N SER A 159 -13.47 18.94 -25.90
CA SER A 159 -13.74 18.87 -24.45
C SER A 159 -15.25 18.84 -24.17
N ARG A 160 -16.03 19.68 -24.84
CA ARG A 160 -17.50 19.68 -24.72
C ARG A 160 -18.12 18.38 -25.23
N GLN A 161 -17.58 17.81 -26.30
CA GLN A 161 -18.07 16.51 -26.81
C GLN A 161 -17.83 15.40 -25.80
N LYS A 162 -16.64 15.35 -25.19
CA LYS A 162 -16.33 14.38 -24.12
C LYS A 162 -17.23 14.56 -22.90
N LEU A 163 -17.47 15.79 -22.45
CA LEU A 163 -18.37 16.07 -21.33
C LEU A 163 -19.81 15.61 -21.62
N ASN A 164 -20.27 15.77 -22.87
CA ASN A 164 -21.58 15.25 -23.29
C ASN A 164 -21.62 13.71 -23.27
N GLU A 165 -20.53 13.05 -23.63
CA GLU A 165 -20.40 11.59 -23.54
C GLU A 165 -20.46 11.14 -22.07
N PHE A 166 -19.72 11.80 -21.18
CA PHE A 166 -19.74 11.54 -19.75
C PHE A 166 -21.13 11.76 -19.13
N ALA A 167 -21.82 12.84 -19.50
CA ALA A 167 -23.19 13.10 -19.06
C ALA A 167 -24.18 12.01 -19.55
N ARG A 168 -23.92 11.45 -20.74
CA ARG A 168 -24.70 10.30 -21.24
C ARG A 168 -24.43 9.04 -20.45
N GLU A 169 -23.15 8.75 -20.13
CA GLU A 169 -22.76 7.63 -19.28
C GLU A 169 -23.48 7.70 -17.94
N LEU A 170 -23.47 8.87 -17.26
CA LEU A 170 -24.19 9.11 -16.01
C LEU A 170 -25.68 8.77 -16.06
N ARG A 171 -26.31 8.96 -17.22
CA ARG A 171 -27.74 8.68 -17.41
C ARG A 171 -28.06 7.25 -17.86
N SER A 172 -27.03 6.44 -18.14
CA SER A 172 -27.20 5.14 -18.79
C SER A 172 -26.86 3.96 -17.89
N PHE A 173 -25.98 4.16 -16.89
CA PHE A 173 -25.44 3.07 -16.09
C PHE A 173 -25.61 3.32 -14.59
N PRO A 174 -25.86 2.26 -13.78
CA PRO A 174 -25.96 2.38 -12.32
C PRO A 174 -24.61 2.58 -11.62
N SER A 175 -23.52 2.07 -12.18
CA SER A 175 -22.17 2.23 -11.64
C SER A 175 -21.26 2.81 -12.72
N ILE A 176 -20.63 3.94 -12.43
CA ILE A 176 -19.88 4.73 -13.40
C ILE A 176 -18.54 5.16 -12.82
N ASP A 177 -17.46 4.77 -13.50
CA ASP A 177 -16.11 5.20 -13.19
C ASP A 177 -15.65 6.28 -14.17
N MET A 178 -15.54 7.52 -13.65
CA MET A 178 -15.00 8.68 -14.36
C MET A 178 -13.62 9.10 -13.84
N SER A 179 -12.94 8.23 -13.12
CA SER A 179 -11.64 8.55 -12.53
C SER A 179 -10.58 8.88 -13.59
N GLY A 180 -9.70 9.84 -13.27
CA GLY A 180 -8.55 10.19 -14.10
C GLY A 180 -8.87 10.82 -15.45
N ARG A 181 -10.09 11.30 -15.70
CA ARG A 181 -10.49 11.92 -16.97
C ARG A 181 -10.11 13.40 -17.08
N ASN A 182 -9.57 13.98 -16.01
CA ASN A 182 -9.01 15.34 -15.94
C ASN A 182 -9.96 16.46 -16.41
N PHE A 183 -11.22 16.41 -16.01
CA PHE A 183 -12.21 17.42 -16.40
C PHE A 183 -12.27 18.64 -15.45
N GLY A 184 -11.65 18.57 -14.28
CA GLY A 184 -11.53 19.68 -13.31
C GLY A 184 -12.86 20.19 -12.76
N ASP A 185 -12.81 21.38 -12.15
CA ASP A 185 -13.99 22.03 -11.55
C ASP A 185 -15.08 22.34 -12.59
N GLU A 186 -14.68 22.82 -13.74
CA GLU A 186 -15.61 23.21 -14.81
C GLU A 186 -16.36 22.00 -15.39
N GLY A 187 -15.65 20.88 -15.57
CA GLY A 187 -16.31 19.65 -15.96
C GLY A 187 -17.27 19.14 -14.90
N LEU A 188 -16.91 19.29 -13.62
CA LEU A 188 -17.80 18.91 -12.54
C LEU A 188 -19.08 19.74 -12.50
N PHE A 189 -19.01 21.07 -12.73
CA PHE A 189 -20.21 21.91 -12.83
C PHE A 189 -21.17 21.42 -13.91
N PHE A 190 -20.65 21.01 -15.05
CA PHE A 190 -21.46 20.46 -16.15
C PHE A 190 -22.05 19.09 -15.81
N LEU A 191 -21.26 18.21 -15.16
CA LEU A 191 -21.68 16.83 -14.84
C LEU A 191 -22.63 16.79 -13.64
N ALA A 192 -22.47 17.66 -12.65
CA ALA A 192 -23.32 17.73 -11.48
C ALA A 192 -24.78 17.99 -11.85
N GLU A 193 -25.05 18.88 -12.81
CA GLU A 193 -26.41 19.13 -13.33
C GLU A 193 -27.06 17.84 -13.85
N SER A 194 -26.25 16.95 -14.44
CA SER A 194 -26.74 15.66 -14.94
C SER A 194 -27.11 14.68 -13.82
N LEU A 195 -26.61 14.89 -12.60
CA LEU A 195 -26.96 14.08 -11.42
C LEU A 195 -28.23 14.57 -10.70
N ALA A 196 -28.59 15.85 -10.83
CA ALA A 196 -29.71 16.44 -10.06
C ALA A 196 -31.03 15.64 -10.20
N PHE A 197 -31.33 15.18 -11.39
CA PHE A 197 -32.54 14.42 -11.70
C PHE A 197 -32.25 12.98 -12.15
N ASN A 198 -31.05 12.49 -11.88
CA ASN A 198 -30.66 11.14 -12.25
C ASN A 198 -31.29 10.11 -11.32
N GLN A 199 -31.94 9.10 -11.90
CA GLN A 199 -32.61 8.00 -11.21
C GLN A 199 -31.96 6.64 -11.50
N ILE A 200 -30.76 6.63 -12.10
CA ILE A 200 -30.08 5.40 -12.55
C ILE A 200 -28.74 5.23 -11.83
N ALA A 201 -27.92 6.30 -11.76
CA ALA A 201 -26.58 6.21 -11.18
C ALA A 201 -26.67 6.03 -9.66
N GLU A 202 -26.29 4.86 -9.19
CA GLU A 202 -26.16 4.53 -7.77
C GLU A 202 -24.74 4.72 -7.26
N GLU A 203 -23.74 4.53 -8.11
CA GLU A 203 -22.33 4.64 -7.78
C GLU A 203 -21.60 5.49 -8.81
N VAL A 204 -20.94 6.53 -8.36
CA VAL A 204 -20.15 7.42 -9.24
C VAL A 204 -18.78 7.68 -8.63
N SER A 205 -17.72 7.44 -9.43
CA SER A 205 -16.37 7.86 -9.12
C SER A 205 -15.97 9.05 -9.97
N PHE A 206 -15.63 10.15 -9.32
CA PHE A 206 -14.97 11.33 -9.88
C PHE A 206 -13.51 11.44 -9.41
N ALA A 207 -12.90 10.33 -9.01
CA ALA A 207 -11.55 10.33 -8.43
C ALA A 207 -10.51 10.87 -9.42
N ALA A 208 -9.47 11.54 -8.90
CA ALA A 208 -8.30 11.99 -9.65
C ALA A 208 -8.63 12.87 -10.88
N ASN A 209 -9.57 13.80 -10.75
CA ASN A 209 -9.99 14.71 -11.83
C ASN A 209 -9.52 16.16 -11.66
N GLY A 210 -8.73 16.47 -10.62
CA GLY A 210 -8.29 17.84 -10.36
C GLY A 210 -9.40 18.75 -9.81
N ILE A 211 -10.41 18.16 -9.16
CA ILE A 211 -11.51 18.87 -8.52
C ILE A 211 -10.98 19.56 -7.26
N THR A 212 -11.35 20.83 -7.07
CA THR A 212 -11.02 21.63 -5.90
C THR A 212 -12.26 21.98 -5.07
N ALA A 213 -12.07 22.70 -3.97
CA ALA A 213 -13.17 23.25 -3.18
C ALA A 213 -14.15 24.10 -4.00
N ALA A 214 -13.67 24.78 -5.06
CA ALA A 214 -14.53 25.57 -5.92
C ALA A 214 -15.47 24.70 -6.76
N GLY A 215 -14.97 23.59 -7.30
CA GLY A 215 -15.77 22.65 -8.08
C GLY A 215 -16.86 21.97 -7.25
N LEU A 216 -16.58 21.65 -5.97
CA LEU A 216 -17.55 20.97 -5.09
C LEU A 216 -18.85 21.76 -4.87
N ARG A 217 -18.83 23.09 -5.06
CA ARG A 217 -20.05 23.91 -5.05
C ARG A 217 -21.07 23.51 -6.12
N ALA A 218 -20.62 22.83 -7.16
CA ALA A 218 -21.51 22.28 -8.19
C ALA A 218 -22.53 21.24 -7.62
N PHE A 219 -22.22 20.66 -6.49
CA PHE A 219 -23.11 19.70 -5.83
C PHE A 219 -24.21 20.35 -4.98
N ASP A 220 -24.12 21.66 -4.72
CA ASP A 220 -25.16 22.36 -3.94
C ASP A 220 -26.49 22.36 -4.68
N GLY A 221 -27.56 21.98 -4.00
CA GLY A 221 -28.89 21.73 -4.56
C GLY A 221 -29.01 20.40 -5.32
N VAL A 222 -27.91 19.85 -5.82
CA VAL A 222 -27.90 18.59 -6.61
C VAL A 222 -27.98 17.38 -5.71
N LEU A 223 -27.04 17.23 -4.76
CA LEU A 223 -27.00 16.06 -3.89
C LEU A 223 -28.12 16.07 -2.85
N GLN A 224 -28.64 17.24 -2.47
CA GLN A 224 -29.80 17.31 -1.57
C GLN A 224 -31.09 16.80 -2.22
N SER A 225 -31.19 16.91 -3.55
CA SER A 225 -32.37 16.43 -4.32
C SER A 225 -32.20 15.04 -4.91
N ASN A 226 -30.96 14.55 -5.05
CA ASN A 226 -30.69 13.22 -5.56
C ASN A 226 -30.93 12.16 -4.47
N ILE A 227 -31.82 11.22 -4.74
CA ILE A 227 -32.18 10.12 -3.82
C ILE A 227 -31.68 8.76 -4.29
N THR A 228 -30.98 8.70 -5.42
CA THR A 228 -30.54 7.44 -6.04
C THR A 228 -29.06 7.14 -5.77
N LEU A 229 -28.23 8.17 -5.73
CA LEU A 229 -26.78 8.03 -5.56
C LEU A 229 -26.46 7.53 -4.14
N LYS A 230 -25.85 6.34 -4.05
CA LYS A 230 -25.45 5.67 -2.81
C LYS A 230 -23.97 5.79 -2.53
N THR A 231 -23.14 5.79 -3.59
CA THR A 231 -21.68 5.86 -3.48
C THR A 231 -21.16 7.05 -4.26
N LEU A 232 -20.40 7.92 -3.56
CA LEU A 232 -19.68 9.05 -4.16
C LEU A 232 -18.19 8.91 -3.85
N ASP A 233 -17.38 8.82 -4.89
CA ASP A 233 -15.93 8.79 -4.79
C ASP A 233 -15.30 10.06 -5.36
N LEU A 234 -14.62 10.81 -4.50
CA LEU A 234 -13.88 12.04 -4.81
C LEU A 234 -12.39 11.90 -4.48
N SER A 235 -11.90 10.68 -4.30
CA SER A 235 -10.51 10.39 -3.92
C SER A 235 -9.51 10.97 -4.90
N GLY A 236 -8.32 11.39 -4.41
CA GLY A 236 -7.25 11.90 -5.25
C GLY A 236 -7.52 13.27 -5.88
N ASN A 237 -8.51 14.01 -5.41
CA ASN A 237 -8.76 15.39 -5.80
C ASN A 237 -8.18 16.38 -4.78
N LEU A 238 -8.11 17.66 -5.11
CA LEU A 238 -7.62 18.72 -4.24
C LEU A 238 -8.77 19.37 -3.45
N VAL A 239 -9.51 18.53 -2.70
CA VAL A 239 -10.68 18.96 -1.94
C VAL A 239 -10.29 19.98 -0.86
N GLY A 240 -9.27 19.65 -0.06
CA GLY A 240 -8.79 20.49 1.04
C GLY A 240 -9.82 20.69 2.15
N ASP A 241 -9.45 21.48 3.17
CA ASP A 241 -10.31 21.73 4.33
C ASP A 241 -11.59 22.50 3.96
N GLU A 242 -11.46 23.50 3.07
CA GLU A 242 -12.61 24.28 2.61
C GLU A 242 -13.58 23.47 1.77
N GLY A 243 -13.06 22.58 0.90
CA GLY A 243 -13.88 21.68 0.12
C GLY A 243 -14.59 20.65 0.99
N ALA A 244 -13.92 20.13 2.01
CA ALA A 244 -14.53 19.26 3.01
C ALA A 244 -15.71 19.94 3.70
N LYS A 245 -15.54 21.20 4.12
CA LYS A 245 -16.62 21.98 4.75
C LYS A 245 -17.79 22.18 3.80
N CYS A 246 -17.53 22.61 2.56
CA CYS A 246 -18.55 22.78 1.53
C CYS A 246 -19.34 21.49 1.29
N LEU A 247 -18.63 20.37 1.12
CA LEU A 247 -19.25 19.06 0.91
C LEU A 247 -20.07 18.61 2.13
N CYS A 248 -19.59 18.84 3.34
CA CYS A 248 -20.31 18.50 4.56
C CYS A 248 -21.60 19.30 4.75
N ASP A 249 -21.59 20.61 4.42
CA ASP A 249 -22.78 21.45 4.45
C ASP A 249 -23.88 20.92 3.48
N ILE A 250 -23.46 20.34 2.35
CA ILE A 250 -24.37 19.69 1.39
C ILE A 250 -24.88 18.35 1.92
N LEU A 251 -23.96 17.51 2.41
CA LEU A 251 -24.27 16.13 2.80
C LEU A 251 -25.01 16.02 4.14
N VAL A 252 -25.01 17.05 4.97
CA VAL A 252 -25.76 17.04 6.24
C VAL A 252 -27.25 16.75 6.04
N ASN A 253 -27.81 17.16 4.91
CA ASN A 253 -29.21 16.96 4.54
C ASN A 253 -29.42 15.86 3.48
N ASN A 254 -28.36 15.22 2.99
CA ASN A 254 -28.47 14.10 2.07
C ASN A 254 -28.83 12.81 2.82
N SER A 255 -29.79 12.06 2.29
CA SER A 255 -30.29 10.81 2.89
C SER A 255 -30.04 9.58 2.03
N SER A 256 -29.42 9.72 0.84
CA SER A 256 -29.19 8.62 -0.10
C SER A 256 -27.75 8.08 -0.08
N ILE A 257 -26.75 8.95 0.14
CA ILE A 257 -25.36 8.54 0.11
C ILE A 257 -25.02 7.72 1.36
N GLU A 258 -24.67 6.47 1.11
CA GLU A 258 -24.26 5.50 2.13
C GLU A 258 -22.73 5.35 2.21
N LYS A 259 -22.01 5.60 1.10
CA LYS A 259 -20.54 5.50 1.02
C LYS A 259 -19.95 6.78 0.44
N LEU A 260 -19.00 7.38 1.20
CA LEU A 260 -18.24 8.54 0.79
C LEU A 260 -16.74 8.21 0.83
N GLN A 261 -16.06 8.43 -0.30
CA GLN A 261 -14.63 8.21 -0.44
C GLN A 261 -13.93 9.54 -0.71
N LEU A 262 -13.00 9.87 0.18
CA LEU A 262 -12.19 11.09 0.15
C LEU A 262 -10.71 10.74 0.42
N ASN A 263 -10.25 9.60 -0.12
CA ASN A 263 -8.87 9.17 0.06
C ASN A 263 -7.92 10.13 -0.67
N SER A 264 -6.80 10.51 -0.04
CA SER A 264 -5.79 11.41 -0.63
C SER A 264 -6.42 12.73 -1.16
N ALA A 265 -7.27 13.35 -0.37
CA ALA A 265 -8.02 14.55 -0.72
C ALA A 265 -7.53 15.83 0.00
N ASP A 266 -6.37 15.76 0.67
CA ASP A 266 -5.69 16.87 1.38
C ASP A 266 -6.54 17.51 2.50
N LEU A 267 -7.19 16.65 3.30
CA LEU A 267 -8.25 17.09 4.22
C LEU A 267 -7.78 17.62 5.56
N GLY A 268 -6.53 17.44 6.00
CA GLY A 268 -5.98 17.97 7.26
C GLY A 268 -7.01 18.23 8.37
N ASP A 269 -7.27 19.50 8.62
CA ASP A 269 -8.30 19.97 9.56
C ASP A 269 -9.75 19.82 9.05
N GLY A 270 -9.97 19.54 7.78
CA GLY A 270 -11.30 19.27 7.20
C GLY A 270 -12.01 18.07 7.83
N ALA A 271 -11.25 17.17 8.47
CA ALA A 271 -11.79 16.09 9.30
C ALA A 271 -12.73 16.59 10.41
N LYS A 272 -12.55 17.82 10.91
CA LYS A 272 -13.45 18.44 11.89
C LYS A 272 -14.82 18.76 11.31
N ALA A 273 -14.86 19.26 10.06
CA ALA A 273 -16.13 19.50 9.36
C ALA A 273 -16.87 18.19 9.10
N ILE A 274 -16.14 17.14 8.69
CA ILE A 274 -16.70 15.81 8.52
C ILE A 274 -17.29 15.30 9.84
N ALA A 275 -16.60 15.47 10.96
CA ALA A 275 -17.10 15.08 12.28
C ALA A 275 -18.43 15.80 12.64
N GLU A 276 -18.54 17.10 12.38
CA GLU A 276 -19.77 17.84 12.65
C GLU A 276 -20.93 17.40 11.73
N MET A 277 -20.63 17.06 10.47
CA MET A 277 -21.63 16.48 9.56
C MET A 277 -22.10 15.11 10.08
N LEU A 278 -21.18 14.24 10.52
CA LEU A 278 -21.52 12.89 11.01
C LEU A 278 -22.45 12.90 12.23
N LYS A 279 -22.40 13.95 13.09
CA LYS A 279 -23.34 14.06 14.22
C LYS A 279 -24.79 14.19 13.80
N LYS A 280 -25.05 14.65 12.58
CA LYS A 280 -26.40 14.91 12.05
C LYS A 280 -26.80 13.92 10.96
N ASN A 281 -25.85 13.52 10.09
CA ASN A 281 -26.12 12.59 9.00
C ASN A 281 -26.30 11.18 9.53
N SER A 282 -27.37 10.52 9.11
CA SER A 282 -27.73 9.14 9.51
C SER A 282 -27.77 8.16 8.33
N SER A 283 -27.48 8.61 7.10
CA SER A 283 -27.44 7.75 5.91
C SER A 283 -26.08 7.10 5.71
N LEU A 284 -25.00 7.81 6.01
CA LEU A 284 -23.65 7.36 5.74
C LEU A 284 -23.29 6.13 6.58
N ARG A 285 -22.79 5.09 5.91
CA ARG A 285 -22.38 3.78 6.47
C ARG A 285 -20.87 3.56 6.37
N VAL A 286 -20.28 3.98 5.26
CA VAL A 286 -18.86 3.78 4.95
C VAL A 286 -18.21 5.14 4.67
N LEU A 287 -17.15 5.45 5.43
CA LEU A 287 -16.38 6.67 5.27
C LEU A 287 -14.92 6.31 5.07
N GLU A 288 -14.35 6.72 3.93
CA GLU A 288 -12.95 6.49 3.60
C GLU A 288 -12.18 7.81 3.56
N LEU A 289 -11.21 7.94 4.46
CA LEU A 289 -10.36 9.12 4.67
C LEU A 289 -8.87 8.76 4.65
N ASN A 290 -8.48 7.75 3.89
CA ASN A 290 -7.09 7.29 3.87
C ASN A 290 -6.16 8.36 3.29
N ASN A 291 -4.93 8.47 3.81
CA ASN A 291 -3.85 9.33 3.30
C ASN A 291 -4.23 10.83 3.22
N ASN A 292 -4.82 11.38 4.28
CA ASN A 292 -5.29 12.76 4.32
C ASN A 292 -4.53 13.68 5.28
N MET A 293 -3.43 13.22 5.83
CA MET A 293 -2.63 13.99 6.81
C MET A 293 -3.44 14.42 8.06
N ILE A 294 -4.50 13.67 8.38
CA ILE A 294 -5.33 13.96 9.56
C ILE A 294 -4.51 13.69 10.82
N GLU A 295 -4.36 14.72 11.64
CA GLU A 295 -3.65 14.67 12.91
C GLU A 295 -4.58 14.31 14.09
N TYR A 296 -4.02 14.28 15.29
CA TYR A 296 -4.76 14.02 16.54
C TYR A 296 -6.04 14.84 16.66
N SER A 297 -6.03 16.12 16.29
CA SER A 297 -7.20 17.00 16.40
C SER A 297 -8.40 16.52 15.57
N GLY A 298 -8.13 16.04 14.35
CA GLY A 298 -9.12 15.44 13.48
C GLY A 298 -9.63 14.10 14.02
N PHE A 299 -8.72 13.22 14.50
CA PHE A 299 -9.11 11.98 15.16
C PHE A 299 -9.99 12.20 16.38
N SER A 300 -9.65 13.19 17.22
CA SER A 300 -10.44 13.55 18.40
C SER A 300 -11.84 14.02 18.02
N SER A 301 -11.96 14.84 16.96
CA SER A 301 -13.26 15.31 16.45
C SER A 301 -14.11 14.17 15.89
N LEU A 302 -13.51 13.29 15.08
CA LEU A 302 -14.19 12.10 14.55
C LEU A 302 -14.62 11.15 15.68
N ALA A 303 -13.77 10.94 16.68
CA ALA A 303 -14.12 10.15 17.86
C ALA A 303 -15.32 10.78 18.61
N GLY A 304 -15.34 12.10 18.79
CA GLY A 304 -16.47 12.81 19.36
C GLY A 304 -17.77 12.60 18.57
N ALA A 305 -17.69 12.63 17.24
CA ALA A 305 -18.86 12.34 16.40
C ALA A 305 -19.33 10.90 16.52
N LEU A 306 -18.42 9.93 16.64
CA LEU A 306 -18.76 8.51 16.80
C LEU A 306 -19.47 8.19 18.13
N LEU A 307 -19.37 9.06 19.14
CA LEU A 307 -20.16 8.93 20.37
C LEU A 307 -21.67 9.09 20.11
N GLU A 308 -22.04 9.93 19.15
CA GLU A 308 -23.41 10.29 18.83
C GLU A 308 -23.93 9.52 17.59
N ASN A 309 -23.05 9.28 16.60
CA ASN A 309 -23.41 8.62 15.34
C ASN A 309 -23.55 7.11 15.51
N ASN A 310 -24.69 6.57 15.07
CA ASN A 310 -25.02 5.15 15.07
C ASN A 310 -25.21 4.58 13.66
N SER A 311 -24.88 5.34 12.60
CA SER A 311 -25.04 4.91 11.21
C SER A 311 -23.75 4.36 10.62
N ILE A 312 -22.59 4.98 10.94
CA ILE A 312 -21.28 4.55 10.42
C ILE A 312 -20.97 3.13 10.91
N ARG A 313 -20.61 2.27 9.96
CA ARG A 313 -20.20 0.89 10.18
C ARG A 313 -18.71 0.69 9.90
N ASN A 314 -18.23 1.29 8.83
CA ASN A 314 -16.85 1.13 8.36
C ASN A 314 -16.20 2.50 8.27
N ILE A 315 -15.06 2.66 8.96
CA ILE A 315 -14.26 3.87 8.91
C ILE A 315 -12.82 3.54 8.55
N HIS A 316 -12.33 4.19 7.49
CA HIS A 316 -10.99 3.98 6.97
C HIS A 316 -10.17 5.26 7.19
N LEU A 317 -9.13 5.14 8.00
CA LEU A 317 -8.24 6.23 8.41
C LEU A 317 -6.77 5.88 8.15
N ASN A 318 -6.50 4.93 7.24
CA ASN A 318 -5.13 4.48 6.97
C ASN A 318 -4.23 5.63 6.48
N GLY A 319 -2.94 5.59 6.86
CA GLY A 319 -1.95 6.55 6.36
C GLY A 319 -2.17 7.99 6.84
N ASN A 320 -2.70 8.18 8.04
CA ASN A 320 -2.85 9.47 8.70
C ASN A 320 -1.87 9.62 9.89
N TYR A 321 -2.03 10.65 10.69
CA TYR A 321 -1.13 10.99 11.80
C TYR A 321 -1.84 11.02 13.15
N GLY A 322 -2.75 10.06 13.38
CA GLY A 322 -3.53 9.98 14.61
C GLY A 322 -2.68 9.79 15.88
N GLY A 323 -1.62 8.99 15.79
CA GLY A 323 -0.72 8.67 16.88
C GLY A 323 -1.41 8.00 18.07
N ALA A 324 -0.69 7.91 19.19
CA ALA A 324 -1.23 7.32 20.43
C ALA A 324 -2.43 8.09 20.97
N LEU A 325 -2.42 9.43 20.87
CA LEU A 325 -3.51 10.27 21.37
C LEU A 325 -4.78 10.10 20.53
N GLY A 326 -4.66 10.00 19.20
CA GLY A 326 -5.80 9.73 18.32
C GLY A 326 -6.42 8.36 18.59
N ALA A 327 -5.58 7.33 18.78
CA ALA A 327 -6.03 6.00 19.18
C ALA A 327 -6.77 6.00 20.53
N ASN A 328 -6.29 6.78 21.51
CA ASN A 328 -6.95 6.93 22.81
C ASN A 328 -8.33 7.62 22.66
N ALA A 329 -8.42 8.66 21.82
CA ALA A 329 -9.70 9.32 21.55
C ALA A 329 -10.72 8.35 20.92
N LEU A 330 -10.29 7.58 19.91
CA LEU A 330 -11.12 6.54 19.29
C LEU A 330 -11.52 5.45 20.30
N ALA A 331 -10.59 5.01 21.16
CA ALA A 331 -10.84 4.02 22.19
C ALA A 331 -12.03 4.42 23.08
N LYS A 332 -12.01 5.66 23.60
CA LYS A 332 -13.10 6.20 24.40
C LYS A 332 -14.45 6.25 23.67
N ALA A 333 -14.44 6.59 22.39
CA ALA A 333 -15.66 6.59 21.59
C ALA A 333 -16.19 5.17 21.39
N LEU A 334 -15.31 4.20 21.14
CA LEU A 334 -15.67 2.80 20.89
C LEU A 334 -16.26 2.10 22.12
N GLU A 335 -15.96 2.54 23.34
CA GLU A 335 -16.59 1.99 24.57
C GLU A 335 -18.12 2.11 24.53
N SER A 336 -18.65 3.16 23.95
CA SER A 336 -20.10 3.43 23.88
C SER A 336 -20.71 3.20 22.49
N ASN A 337 -19.94 3.39 21.43
CA ASN A 337 -20.41 3.14 20.06
C ASN A 337 -20.74 1.66 19.83
N LYS A 338 -21.81 1.38 19.09
CA LYS A 338 -22.29 0.03 18.79
C LYS A 338 -22.39 -0.26 17.31
N SER A 339 -22.16 0.73 16.45
CA SER A 339 -22.38 0.62 15.01
C SER A 339 -21.14 0.14 14.24
N ILE A 340 -19.95 0.49 14.71
CA ILE A 340 -18.68 0.17 14.01
C ILE A 340 -18.50 -1.33 13.87
N ARG A 341 -18.18 -1.75 12.63
CA ARG A 341 -17.89 -3.14 12.22
C ARG A 341 -16.47 -3.31 11.72
N GLU A 342 -15.97 -2.31 10.99
CA GLU A 342 -14.66 -2.32 10.40
C GLU A 342 -13.92 -1.03 10.77
N LEU A 343 -12.69 -1.20 11.28
CA LEU A 343 -11.82 -0.11 11.70
C LEU A 343 -10.46 -0.28 11.05
N HIS A 344 -10.13 0.65 10.17
CA HIS A 344 -8.86 0.67 9.45
C HIS A 344 -8.00 1.82 9.93
N LEU A 345 -6.86 1.49 10.55
CA LEU A 345 -5.91 2.41 11.18
C LEU A 345 -4.46 2.16 10.74
N HIS A 346 -4.25 1.45 9.63
CA HIS A 346 -2.92 1.14 9.12
C HIS A 346 -2.08 2.41 8.95
N GLY A 347 -0.80 2.39 9.39
CA GLY A 347 0.13 3.50 9.13
C GLY A 347 -0.20 4.81 9.85
N ASN A 348 -0.61 4.76 11.12
CA ASN A 348 -0.98 5.93 11.92
C ASN A 348 -0.01 6.26 13.06
N SER A 349 1.12 5.56 13.17
CA SER A 349 2.12 5.77 14.23
C SER A 349 1.54 5.65 15.66
N ILE A 350 0.64 4.69 15.86
CA ILE A 350 -0.12 4.52 17.12
C ILE A 350 0.80 4.11 18.29
N GLY A 351 1.78 3.23 18.05
CA GLY A 351 2.68 2.70 19.05
C GLY A 351 2.00 1.85 20.13
N ASP A 352 2.79 1.30 21.05
CA ASP A 352 2.30 0.37 22.07
C ASP A 352 1.29 1.03 23.03
N GLU A 353 1.50 2.30 23.40
CA GLU A 353 0.59 3.03 24.31
C GLU A 353 -0.79 3.27 23.69
N GLY A 354 -0.81 3.68 22.42
CA GLY A 354 -2.06 3.86 21.71
C GLY A 354 -2.81 2.56 21.50
N ILE A 355 -2.09 1.47 21.22
CA ILE A 355 -2.68 0.13 21.12
C ILE A 355 -3.23 -0.35 22.45
N CYS A 356 -2.55 -0.12 23.57
CA CYS A 356 -3.08 -0.44 24.90
C CYS A 356 -4.45 0.21 25.11
N SER A 357 -4.54 1.52 24.80
CA SER A 357 -5.79 2.28 24.91
C SER A 357 -6.87 1.73 23.98
N LEU A 358 -6.52 1.50 22.71
CA LEU A 358 -7.45 1.01 21.68
C LEU A 358 -8.01 -0.38 22.05
N MET A 359 -7.16 -1.31 22.45
CA MET A 359 -7.57 -2.68 22.86
C MET A 359 -8.48 -2.64 24.10
N THR A 360 -8.24 -1.71 25.03
CA THR A 360 -9.07 -1.50 26.19
C THR A 360 -10.46 -1.02 25.79
N GLY A 361 -10.56 0.01 24.93
CA GLY A 361 -11.84 0.52 24.42
C GLY A 361 -12.60 -0.54 23.62
N LEU A 362 -11.90 -1.27 22.74
CA LEU A 362 -12.50 -2.35 21.96
C LEU A 362 -12.97 -3.53 22.82
N SER A 363 -12.30 -3.82 23.94
CA SER A 363 -12.74 -4.86 24.89
C SER A 363 -14.07 -4.49 25.57
N SER A 364 -14.38 -3.21 25.65
CA SER A 364 -15.64 -2.68 26.19
C SER A 364 -16.70 -2.44 25.10
N HIS A 365 -16.31 -2.50 23.83
CA HIS A 365 -17.17 -2.24 22.68
C HIS A 365 -18.32 -3.25 22.60
N LYS A 366 -19.56 -2.74 22.62
CA LYS A 366 -20.77 -3.53 22.58
C LYS A 366 -21.25 -3.89 21.17
N GLY A 367 -20.61 -3.32 20.14
CA GLY A 367 -20.85 -3.66 18.74
C GLY A 367 -20.21 -5.00 18.36
N LYS A 368 -20.31 -5.33 17.06
CA LYS A 368 -19.71 -6.54 16.50
C LYS A 368 -18.58 -6.12 15.55
N LEU A 369 -17.43 -5.76 16.08
CA LEU A 369 -16.24 -5.51 15.26
C LEU A 369 -15.83 -6.80 14.56
N THR A 370 -15.79 -6.79 13.24
CA THR A 370 -15.45 -7.95 12.41
C THR A 370 -14.10 -7.81 11.75
N LEU A 371 -13.62 -6.58 11.56
CA LEU A 371 -12.35 -6.30 10.92
C LEU A 371 -11.59 -5.22 11.69
N LEU A 372 -10.32 -5.48 11.97
CA LEU A 372 -9.39 -4.55 12.59
C LEU A 372 -8.07 -4.53 11.81
N ASP A 373 -7.74 -3.39 11.25
CA ASP A 373 -6.46 -3.13 10.59
C ASP A 373 -5.62 -2.16 11.42
N ILE A 374 -4.56 -2.66 12.01
CA ILE A 374 -3.57 -1.89 12.78
C ILE A 374 -2.14 -2.17 12.30
N GLY A 375 -2.01 -2.51 11.02
CA GLY A 375 -0.72 -2.68 10.37
C GLY A 375 0.11 -1.40 10.37
N ASN A 376 1.42 -1.51 10.28
CA ASN A 376 2.38 -0.40 10.18
C ASN A 376 2.18 0.71 11.23
N ASN A 377 2.08 0.31 12.49
CA ASN A 377 1.84 1.22 13.61
C ASN A 377 2.93 1.21 14.68
N SER A 378 4.11 0.64 14.38
CA SER A 378 5.24 0.55 15.30
C SER A 378 4.91 -0.21 16.61
N LEU A 379 4.09 -1.26 16.51
CA LEU A 379 3.83 -2.17 17.62
C LEU A 379 5.06 -3.03 17.88
N THR A 380 5.36 -3.22 19.17
CA THR A 380 6.38 -4.16 19.64
C THR A 380 5.74 -5.35 20.36
N ALA A 381 6.56 -6.23 20.94
CA ALA A 381 6.08 -7.31 21.80
C ALA A 381 5.20 -6.81 22.97
N LYS A 382 5.40 -5.56 23.43
CA LYS A 382 4.57 -4.93 24.47
C LYS A 382 3.15 -4.65 23.98
N GLY A 383 3.03 -4.02 22.81
CA GLY A 383 1.73 -3.78 22.18
C GLY A 383 1.00 -5.09 21.88
N SER A 384 1.75 -6.10 21.44
CA SER A 384 1.21 -7.44 21.13
C SER A 384 0.54 -8.12 22.33
N PHE A 385 1.01 -7.86 23.56
CA PHE A 385 0.33 -8.34 24.74
C PHE A 385 -1.12 -7.85 24.83
N HIS A 386 -1.36 -6.57 24.58
CA HIS A 386 -2.71 -6.00 24.63
C HIS A 386 -3.59 -6.50 23.48
N VAL A 387 -3.00 -6.69 22.30
CA VAL A 387 -3.69 -7.33 21.17
C VAL A 387 -4.09 -8.77 21.51
N ALA A 388 -3.19 -9.55 22.11
CA ALA A 388 -3.45 -10.92 22.54
C ALA A 388 -4.59 -10.99 23.57
N GLU A 389 -4.60 -10.08 24.55
CA GLU A 389 -5.70 -9.99 25.51
C GLU A 389 -7.06 -9.67 24.86
N TYR A 390 -7.06 -8.81 23.83
CA TYR A 390 -8.27 -8.53 23.06
C TYR A 390 -8.70 -9.75 22.22
N ILE A 391 -7.78 -10.42 21.53
CA ILE A 391 -8.03 -11.65 20.76
C ILE A 391 -8.73 -12.70 21.64
N ARG A 392 -8.24 -12.91 22.88
CA ARG A 392 -8.79 -13.90 23.81
C ARG A 392 -10.26 -13.61 24.14
N LYS A 393 -10.64 -12.33 24.27
CA LYS A 393 -11.99 -11.89 24.64
C LYS A 393 -12.92 -11.77 23.45
N SER A 394 -12.39 -11.46 22.26
CA SER A 394 -13.19 -11.20 21.07
C SER A 394 -13.87 -12.46 20.53
N ARG A 395 -15.14 -12.34 20.17
CA ARG A 395 -15.95 -13.43 19.58
C ARG A 395 -16.48 -13.10 18.19
N ASN A 396 -16.23 -11.89 17.71
CA ASN A 396 -16.78 -11.40 16.44
C ASN A 396 -15.70 -11.01 15.42
N LEU A 397 -14.44 -10.81 15.87
CA LEU A 397 -13.35 -10.41 15.00
C LEU A 397 -13.00 -11.56 14.06
N LEU A 398 -13.16 -11.35 12.76
CA LEU A 398 -12.91 -12.31 11.70
C LEU A 398 -11.57 -12.07 11.01
N TRP A 399 -11.18 -10.81 10.90
CA TRP A 399 -10.00 -10.38 10.17
C TRP A 399 -9.17 -9.43 11.03
N LEU A 400 -7.90 -9.78 11.23
CA LEU A 400 -6.92 -8.99 11.99
C LEU A 400 -5.66 -8.79 11.16
N ASN A 401 -5.32 -7.53 10.90
CA ASN A 401 -4.09 -7.14 10.24
C ASN A 401 -3.11 -6.49 11.23
N LEU A 402 -1.94 -7.10 11.33
CA LEU A 402 -0.79 -6.65 12.11
C LEU A 402 0.45 -6.44 11.22
N TYR A 403 0.28 -6.38 9.89
CA TYR A 403 1.33 -6.28 8.90
C TYR A 403 2.29 -5.12 9.19
N MET A 404 3.61 -5.34 8.95
CA MET A 404 4.66 -4.31 9.07
C MET A 404 4.71 -3.62 10.46
N ASN A 405 4.64 -4.39 11.52
CA ASN A 405 5.00 -3.97 12.87
C ASN A 405 6.35 -4.58 13.30
N ASP A 406 6.72 -4.51 14.55
CA ASP A 406 7.96 -5.09 15.11
C ASP A 406 7.65 -5.95 16.34
N ILE A 407 6.69 -6.88 16.18
CA ILE A 407 6.21 -7.72 17.27
C ILE A 407 7.20 -8.82 17.69
N GLY A 408 8.08 -9.25 16.79
CA GLY A 408 9.10 -10.27 17.05
C GLY A 408 8.55 -11.61 17.50
N ASP A 409 9.46 -12.51 17.93
CA ASP A 409 9.08 -13.85 18.37
C ASP A 409 8.24 -13.81 19.66
N GLU A 410 8.60 -12.96 20.63
CA GLU A 410 7.87 -12.80 21.89
C GLU A 410 6.42 -12.36 21.65
N GLY A 411 6.20 -11.39 20.74
CA GLY A 411 4.85 -10.95 20.41
C GLY A 411 4.06 -12.02 19.67
N ALA A 412 4.69 -12.73 18.75
CA ALA A 412 4.08 -13.85 18.02
C ALA A 412 3.64 -14.97 18.96
N GLU A 413 4.45 -15.30 19.98
CA GLU A 413 4.10 -16.28 21.01
C GLU A 413 2.85 -15.86 21.81
N LYS A 414 2.78 -14.58 22.24
CA LYS A 414 1.61 -14.06 22.97
C LYS A 414 0.34 -14.14 22.13
N ILE A 415 0.42 -13.77 20.86
CA ILE A 415 -0.70 -13.87 19.92
C ILE A 415 -1.10 -15.32 19.71
N ALA A 416 -0.13 -16.22 19.52
CA ALA A 416 -0.37 -17.65 19.37
C ALA A 416 -1.13 -18.22 20.58
N VAL A 417 -0.70 -17.92 21.79
CA VAL A 417 -1.39 -18.37 23.03
C VAL A 417 -2.85 -17.86 23.06
N ALA A 418 -3.10 -16.62 22.66
CA ALA A 418 -4.45 -16.07 22.61
C ALA A 418 -5.33 -16.75 21.54
N LEU A 419 -4.76 -17.10 20.40
CA LEU A 419 -5.44 -17.82 19.31
C LEU A 419 -5.84 -19.25 19.72
N LYS A 420 -5.18 -19.86 20.71
CA LYS A 420 -5.58 -21.15 21.23
C LYS A 420 -6.99 -21.14 21.81
N GLU A 421 -7.42 -20.00 22.36
CA GLU A 421 -8.76 -19.80 22.93
C GLU A 421 -9.74 -19.14 21.96
N ASN A 422 -9.24 -18.42 20.95
CA ASN A 422 -10.08 -17.72 19.99
C ASN A 422 -10.67 -18.67 18.94
N ARG A 423 -11.95 -18.46 18.62
CA ARG A 423 -12.71 -19.26 17.64
C ARG A 423 -13.42 -18.39 16.61
N SER A 424 -12.93 -17.16 16.40
CA SER A 424 -13.57 -16.24 15.44
C SER A 424 -12.62 -15.78 14.33
N ILE A 425 -11.34 -15.56 14.61
CA ILE A 425 -10.40 -15.04 13.62
C ILE A 425 -10.14 -16.10 12.56
N SER A 426 -10.59 -15.82 11.33
CA SER A 426 -10.38 -16.66 10.16
C SER A 426 -9.24 -16.17 9.27
N THR A 427 -8.94 -14.87 9.31
CA THR A 427 -7.86 -14.26 8.55
C THR A 427 -6.92 -13.51 9.49
N LEU A 428 -5.64 -13.88 9.46
CA LEU A 428 -4.60 -13.28 10.29
C LEU A 428 -3.42 -12.88 9.41
N ASP A 429 -3.05 -11.60 9.46
CA ASP A 429 -1.88 -11.07 8.79
C ASP A 429 -0.82 -10.67 9.83
N LEU A 430 0.30 -11.36 9.78
CA LEU A 430 1.50 -11.15 10.60
C LEU A 430 2.73 -10.85 9.72
N GLY A 431 2.54 -10.50 8.46
CA GLY A 431 3.65 -10.23 7.54
C GLY A 431 4.51 -9.07 8.00
N GLY A 432 5.84 -9.15 7.78
CA GLY A 432 6.77 -8.05 8.05
C GLY A 432 6.90 -7.69 9.53
N ASN A 433 6.93 -8.67 10.42
CA ASN A 433 6.93 -8.46 11.86
C ASN A 433 8.20 -8.92 12.58
N ASN A 434 9.29 -9.20 11.84
CA ASN A 434 10.54 -9.68 12.42
C ASN A 434 10.38 -10.98 13.22
N ILE A 435 9.48 -11.85 12.75
CA ILE A 435 9.21 -13.17 13.34
C ILE A 435 10.20 -14.17 12.76
N HIS A 436 10.93 -14.86 13.63
CA HIS A 436 11.88 -15.89 13.30
C HIS A 436 11.32 -17.28 13.61
N VAL A 437 12.21 -18.24 13.73
CA VAL A 437 11.88 -19.65 13.93
C VAL A 437 11.08 -19.89 15.21
N ASP A 438 11.39 -19.20 16.31
CA ASP A 438 10.74 -19.42 17.61
C ASP A 438 9.29 -18.93 17.59
N GLY A 439 9.05 -17.75 17.03
CA GLY A 439 7.69 -17.21 16.87
C GLY A 439 6.83 -18.07 15.94
N VAL A 440 7.41 -18.54 14.82
CA VAL A 440 6.69 -19.45 13.91
C VAL A 440 6.40 -20.80 14.54
N ASN A 441 7.32 -21.33 15.36
CA ASN A 441 7.06 -22.56 16.13
C ASN A 441 5.86 -22.40 17.06
N ALA A 442 5.76 -21.26 17.78
CA ALA A 442 4.61 -20.98 18.64
C ALA A 442 3.30 -20.94 17.84
N ILE A 443 3.29 -20.28 16.68
CA ILE A 443 2.12 -20.23 15.77
C ILE A 443 1.78 -21.64 15.28
N ALA A 444 2.75 -22.41 14.80
CA ALA A 444 2.56 -23.76 14.30
C ALA A 444 1.95 -24.67 15.38
N GLN A 445 2.41 -24.58 16.64
CA GLN A 445 1.83 -25.38 17.73
C GLN A 445 0.34 -25.09 17.97
N VAL A 446 -0.05 -23.83 17.87
CA VAL A 446 -1.47 -23.44 18.06
C VAL A 446 -2.33 -23.87 16.88
N LEU A 447 -1.80 -23.85 15.66
CA LEU A 447 -2.54 -24.29 14.48
C LEU A 447 -2.93 -25.77 14.55
N LYS A 448 -2.28 -26.61 15.36
CA LYS A 448 -2.70 -28.02 15.57
C LYS A 448 -4.14 -28.12 16.09
N ASP A 449 -4.55 -27.18 16.93
CA ASP A 449 -5.83 -27.19 17.61
C ASP A 449 -6.80 -26.09 17.11
N ASN A 450 -6.27 -25.04 16.47
CA ASN A 450 -7.08 -23.95 15.93
C ASN A 450 -7.47 -24.26 14.48
N LEU A 451 -8.71 -24.68 14.28
CA LEU A 451 -9.27 -24.99 12.97
C LEU A 451 -10.11 -23.84 12.37
N VAL A 452 -10.00 -22.64 12.91
CA VAL A 452 -10.78 -21.48 12.43
C VAL A 452 -10.02 -20.65 11.40
N ILE A 453 -8.69 -20.57 11.55
CA ILE A 453 -7.83 -19.81 10.64
C ILE A 453 -7.83 -20.49 9.26
N THR A 454 -8.30 -19.76 8.26
CA THR A 454 -8.33 -20.18 6.86
C THR A 454 -7.31 -19.43 6.00
N THR A 455 -6.91 -18.23 6.42
CA THR A 455 -5.91 -17.40 5.76
C THR A 455 -4.85 -16.98 6.76
N LEU A 456 -3.61 -17.35 6.46
CA LEU A 456 -2.43 -16.97 7.26
C LEU A 456 -1.39 -16.30 6.36
N GLU A 457 -1.06 -15.05 6.68
CA GLU A 457 -0.03 -14.26 6.03
C GLU A 457 1.18 -14.11 6.96
N LEU A 458 2.34 -14.62 6.53
CA LEU A 458 3.61 -14.55 7.25
C LEU A 458 4.74 -13.99 6.38
N SER A 459 4.46 -13.50 5.18
CA SER A 459 5.47 -12.98 4.27
C SER A 459 6.33 -11.89 4.93
N TYR A 460 7.54 -11.69 4.42
CA TYR A 460 8.50 -10.69 4.93
C TYR A 460 8.97 -10.94 6.39
N ASN A 461 8.90 -12.17 6.87
CA ASN A 461 9.47 -12.60 8.14
C ASN A 461 10.64 -13.55 7.91
N PRO A 462 11.79 -13.40 8.60
CA PRO A 462 12.96 -14.25 8.37
C PRO A 462 12.81 -15.62 9.09
N ILE A 463 11.77 -16.37 8.74
CA ILE A 463 11.44 -17.64 9.38
C ILE A 463 12.41 -18.79 9.02
N GLY A 464 13.09 -18.68 7.89
CA GLY A 464 14.08 -19.64 7.44
C GLY A 464 13.57 -21.06 7.16
N PRO A 465 14.49 -22.00 6.84
CA PRO A 465 14.13 -23.39 6.54
C PRO A 465 13.50 -24.14 7.73
N ASP A 466 13.94 -23.85 8.95
CA ASP A 466 13.45 -24.53 10.15
C ASP A 466 12.03 -24.08 10.51
N GLY A 467 11.71 -22.78 10.35
CA GLY A 467 10.34 -22.30 10.51
C GLY A 467 9.40 -22.86 9.44
N ALA A 468 9.85 -22.96 8.19
CA ALA A 468 9.09 -23.62 7.13
C ALA A 468 8.82 -25.10 7.43
N LYS A 469 9.81 -25.81 8.02
CA LYS A 469 9.65 -27.19 8.47
C LYS A 469 8.58 -27.30 9.56
N ALA A 470 8.61 -26.43 10.57
CA ALA A 470 7.61 -26.43 11.65
C ALA A 470 6.18 -26.23 11.13
N LEU A 471 5.99 -25.30 10.18
CA LEU A 471 4.70 -25.12 9.52
C LEU A 471 4.31 -26.38 8.72
N ALA A 472 5.23 -26.95 7.93
CA ALA A 472 4.98 -28.11 7.11
C ALA A 472 4.51 -29.34 7.93
N GLU A 473 5.09 -29.54 9.11
CA GLU A 473 4.68 -30.65 10.01
C GLU A 473 3.21 -30.52 10.46
N VAL A 474 2.74 -29.30 10.67
CA VAL A 474 1.34 -29.04 11.05
C VAL A 474 0.42 -29.14 9.83
N LEU A 475 0.85 -28.58 8.71
CA LEU A 475 0.04 -28.51 7.48
C LEU A 475 -0.30 -29.90 6.91
N LYS A 476 0.51 -30.91 7.18
CA LYS A 476 0.19 -32.31 6.80
C LYS A 476 -1.18 -32.77 7.29
N PHE A 477 -1.60 -32.27 8.46
CA PHE A 477 -2.81 -32.73 9.14
C PHE A 477 -3.84 -31.60 9.35
N HIS A 478 -3.49 -30.34 9.00
CA HIS A 478 -4.39 -29.20 9.20
C HIS A 478 -5.38 -29.10 8.05
N GLY A 479 -6.67 -29.24 8.38
CA GLY A 479 -7.75 -29.33 7.39
C GLY A 479 -8.48 -28.03 7.05
N ASN A 480 -7.99 -26.84 7.42
CA ASN A 480 -8.76 -25.60 7.22
C ASN A 480 -7.99 -24.43 6.60
N ILE A 481 -6.66 -24.41 6.62
CA ILE A 481 -5.89 -23.35 5.95
C ILE A 481 -6.07 -23.51 4.44
N LYS A 482 -6.65 -22.49 3.82
CA LYS A 482 -6.85 -22.36 2.37
C LYS A 482 -5.81 -21.48 1.71
N THR A 483 -5.42 -20.39 2.39
CA THR A 483 -4.43 -19.44 1.89
C THR A 483 -3.26 -19.36 2.86
N LEU A 484 -2.07 -19.69 2.38
CA LEU A 484 -0.82 -19.54 3.11
C LEU A 484 0.15 -18.70 2.29
N LYS A 485 0.61 -17.60 2.87
CA LYS A 485 1.59 -16.74 2.22
C LYS A 485 2.88 -16.69 3.03
N LEU A 486 3.96 -17.03 2.38
CA LEU A 486 5.32 -17.13 2.91
C LEU A 486 6.33 -16.44 1.98
N GLY A 487 5.92 -15.41 1.24
CA GLY A 487 6.83 -14.67 0.36
C GLY A 487 7.91 -13.93 1.14
N TRP A 488 9.16 -13.91 0.66
CA TRP A 488 10.27 -13.20 1.32
C TRP A 488 10.61 -13.72 2.73
N CYS A 489 10.52 -15.03 2.95
CA CYS A 489 10.70 -15.66 4.25
C CYS A 489 12.04 -16.39 4.41
N GLN A 490 12.95 -16.31 3.45
CA GLN A 490 14.28 -16.96 3.47
C GLN A 490 14.22 -18.48 3.65
N ILE A 491 13.17 -19.12 3.12
CA ILE A 491 12.87 -20.54 3.29
C ILE A 491 13.95 -21.45 2.67
N GLY A 492 14.50 -21.05 1.52
CA GLY A 492 15.48 -21.82 0.77
C GLY A 492 14.92 -23.14 0.23
N ALA A 493 15.77 -23.88 -0.49
CA ALA A 493 15.39 -25.17 -1.08
C ALA A 493 14.96 -26.22 -0.04
N LYS A 494 15.61 -26.25 1.13
CA LYS A 494 15.27 -27.20 2.20
C LYS A 494 13.89 -26.95 2.79
N GLY A 495 13.53 -25.70 3.04
CA GLY A 495 12.19 -25.37 3.54
C GLY A 495 11.11 -25.67 2.49
N ALA A 496 11.40 -25.40 1.20
CA ALA A 496 10.52 -25.78 0.09
C ALA A 496 10.30 -27.31 0.01
N GLU A 497 11.34 -28.10 0.24
CA GLU A 497 11.22 -29.55 0.32
C GLU A 497 10.25 -30.00 1.43
N CYS A 498 10.37 -29.41 2.62
CA CYS A 498 9.44 -29.71 3.72
C CYS A 498 7.99 -29.34 3.38
N ILE A 499 7.77 -28.17 2.77
CA ILE A 499 6.43 -27.74 2.34
C ILE A 499 5.89 -28.66 1.25
N ALA A 500 6.72 -29.00 0.24
CA ALA A 500 6.36 -29.94 -0.82
C ALA A 500 5.93 -31.29 -0.25
N ASP A 501 6.65 -31.81 0.76
CA ASP A 501 6.27 -33.04 1.43
C ASP A 501 4.94 -32.94 2.19
N ALA A 502 4.65 -31.78 2.77
CA ALA A 502 3.35 -31.53 3.41
C ALA A 502 2.21 -31.50 2.40
N LEU A 503 2.41 -30.89 1.23
CA LEU A 503 1.40 -30.77 0.17
C LEU A 503 0.94 -32.14 -0.37
N LYS A 504 1.75 -33.18 -0.26
CA LYS A 504 1.34 -34.55 -0.65
C LYS A 504 0.17 -35.10 0.19
N TYR A 505 -0.01 -34.55 1.38
CA TYR A 505 -1.03 -34.99 2.33
C TYR A 505 -2.09 -33.92 2.60
N ASN A 506 -1.77 -32.65 2.38
CA ASN A 506 -2.68 -31.55 2.60
C ASN A 506 -3.65 -31.40 1.42
N THR A 507 -4.94 -31.42 1.71
CA THR A 507 -6.03 -31.32 0.74
C THR A 507 -6.84 -30.02 0.85
N THR A 508 -6.32 -29.00 1.53
CA THR A 508 -7.09 -27.78 1.83
C THR A 508 -6.44 -26.50 1.35
N ILE A 509 -5.10 -26.46 1.24
CA ILE A 509 -4.39 -25.28 0.74
C ILE A 509 -4.70 -25.10 -0.74
N SER A 510 -5.40 -24.01 -1.06
CA SER A 510 -5.73 -23.64 -2.43
C SER A 510 -4.83 -22.54 -2.98
N ILE A 511 -4.31 -21.65 -2.13
CA ILE A 511 -3.39 -20.57 -2.51
C ILE A 511 -2.13 -20.66 -1.68
N LEU A 512 -0.99 -20.83 -2.36
CA LEU A 512 0.33 -20.88 -1.74
C LEU A 512 1.26 -19.87 -2.39
N ASP A 513 1.74 -18.90 -1.61
CA ASP A 513 2.73 -17.92 -2.04
C ASP A 513 4.10 -18.27 -1.42
N LEU A 514 5.05 -18.61 -2.27
CA LEU A 514 6.44 -18.90 -1.91
C LEU A 514 7.44 -17.98 -2.65
N ARG A 515 6.99 -16.84 -3.17
CA ARG A 515 7.85 -15.93 -3.93
C ARG A 515 9.04 -15.44 -3.11
N ALA A 516 10.15 -15.18 -3.80
CA ALA A 516 11.35 -14.55 -3.25
C ALA A 516 11.92 -15.25 -2.00
N ASN A 517 12.04 -16.57 -2.07
CA ASN A 517 12.54 -17.41 -0.98
C ASN A 517 13.89 -18.10 -1.29
N GLY A 518 14.48 -17.87 -2.47
CA GLY A 518 15.72 -18.51 -2.88
C GLY A 518 15.58 -20.03 -3.04
N LEU A 519 14.46 -20.50 -3.58
CA LEU A 519 14.14 -21.92 -3.72
C LEU A 519 15.07 -22.63 -4.69
N ARG A 520 15.51 -21.96 -5.74
CA ARG A 520 16.34 -22.47 -6.82
C ARG A 520 15.71 -23.69 -7.51
N ASP A 521 16.49 -24.39 -8.32
CA ASP A 521 16.01 -25.56 -9.04
C ASP A 521 15.66 -26.72 -8.11
N GLU A 522 16.41 -26.89 -7.01
CA GLU A 522 16.18 -27.98 -6.05
C GLU A 522 14.83 -27.84 -5.34
N GLY A 523 14.46 -26.61 -4.94
CA GLY A 523 13.14 -26.34 -4.34
C GLY A 523 12.02 -26.51 -5.34
N ALA A 524 12.20 -26.00 -6.57
CA ALA A 524 11.24 -26.17 -7.66
C ALA A 524 11.01 -27.64 -8.01
N GLN A 525 12.07 -28.46 -8.08
CA GLN A 525 11.99 -29.91 -8.30
C GLN A 525 11.25 -30.62 -7.17
N SER A 526 11.44 -30.17 -5.91
CA SER A 526 10.72 -30.75 -4.76
C SER A 526 9.23 -30.48 -4.84
N LEU A 527 8.84 -29.23 -5.17
CA LEU A 527 7.45 -28.85 -5.41
C LEU A 527 6.85 -29.59 -6.62
N ALA A 528 7.61 -29.72 -7.70
CA ALA A 528 7.20 -30.49 -8.87
C ALA A 528 6.86 -31.94 -8.53
N ARG A 529 7.64 -32.59 -7.64
CA ARG A 529 7.33 -33.93 -7.16
C ARG A 529 6.00 -34.01 -6.41
N SER A 530 5.64 -32.98 -5.65
CA SER A 530 4.33 -32.92 -4.96
C SER A 530 3.17 -32.68 -5.92
N LEU A 531 3.38 -31.88 -6.97
CA LEU A 531 2.35 -31.61 -7.99
C LEU A 531 2.02 -32.84 -8.86
N LYS A 532 2.90 -33.87 -8.91
CA LYS A 532 2.60 -35.15 -9.57
C LYS A 532 1.64 -36.04 -8.78
N VAL A 533 1.57 -35.84 -7.48
CA VAL A 533 0.59 -36.53 -6.63
C VAL A 533 -0.71 -35.72 -6.72
N VAL A 534 -1.82 -36.41 -6.82
CA VAL A 534 -3.13 -35.77 -6.90
C VAL A 534 -3.34 -34.86 -5.69
N ASN A 535 -3.24 -33.57 -5.93
CA ASN A 535 -3.62 -32.54 -4.97
C ASN A 535 -4.76 -31.71 -5.60
N GLU A 536 -5.98 -32.04 -5.22
CA GLU A 536 -7.20 -31.45 -5.77
C GLU A 536 -7.47 -30.03 -5.24
N ALA A 537 -6.69 -29.55 -4.27
CA ALA A 537 -6.96 -28.28 -3.61
C ALA A 537 -6.12 -27.12 -4.15
N LEU A 538 -4.85 -27.33 -4.50
CA LEU A 538 -3.91 -26.27 -4.85
C LEU A 538 -4.22 -25.69 -6.23
N THR A 539 -4.90 -24.54 -6.25
CA THR A 539 -5.30 -23.84 -7.48
C THR A 539 -4.35 -22.71 -7.87
N SER A 540 -3.65 -22.10 -6.91
CA SER A 540 -2.73 -20.99 -7.15
C SER A 540 -1.39 -21.21 -6.45
N LEU A 541 -0.30 -21.18 -7.22
CA LEU A 541 1.07 -21.31 -6.74
C LEU A 541 1.92 -20.15 -7.24
N ASP A 542 2.50 -19.38 -6.32
CA ASP A 542 3.42 -18.30 -6.64
C ASP A 542 4.87 -18.69 -6.30
N LEU A 543 5.69 -18.81 -7.34
CA LEU A 543 7.13 -19.11 -7.29
C LEU A 543 7.98 -17.98 -7.89
N GLY A 544 7.45 -16.77 -8.03
CA GLY A 544 8.18 -15.63 -8.56
C GLY A 544 9.43 -15.29 -7.74
N PHE A 545 10.48 -14.75 -8.37
CA PHE A 545 11.71 -14.26 -7.71
C PHE A 545 12.50 -15.33 -6.91
N ASN A 546 12.54 -16.58 -7.37
CA ASN A 546 13.14 -17.71 -6.62
C ASN A 546 14.47 -18.23 -7.15
N GLU A 547 15.12 -17.52 -8.07
CA GLU A 547 16.38 -17.96 -8.70
C GLU A 547 16.24 -19.31 -9.47
N ILE A 548 15.02 -19.68 -9.89
CA ILE A 548 14.74 -20.92 -10.64
C ILE A 548 15.28 -20.75 -12.05
N ARG A 549 15.92 -21.80 -12.57
CA ARG A 549 16.45 -21.90 -13.93
C ARG A 549 15.65 -22.92 -14.74
N ASP A 550 16.18 -23.27 -15.91
CA ASP A 550 15.49 -24.18 -16.82
C ASP A 550 15.26 -25.58 -16.23
N ASP A 551 16.18 -26.10 -15.39
CA ASP A 551 16.03 -27.43 -14.78
C ASP A 551 14.81 -27.49 -13.83
N GLY A 552 14.60 -26.43 -13.04
CA GLY A 552 13.40 -26.31 -12.20
C GLY A 552 12.13 -26.16 -13.02
N ALA A 553 12.17 -25.35 -14.08
CA ALA A 553 11.05 -25.14 -14.99
C ALA A 553 10.67 -26.44 -15.72
N PHE A 554 11.65 -27.21 -16.19
CA PHE A 554 11.41 -28.53 -16.80
C PHE A 554 10.76 -29.51 -15.83
N ALA A 555 11.18 -29.52 -14.57
CA ALA A 555 10.58 -30.39 -13.56
C ALA A 555 9.10 -30.03 -13.32
N ILE A 556 8.78 -28.74 -13.21
CA ILE A 556 7.39 -28.27 -13.06
C ILE A 556 6.57 -28.59 -14.30
N ALA A 557 7.08 -28.29 -15.51
CA ALA A 557 6.42 -28.58 -16.77
C ALA A 557 6.10 -30.10 -16.91
N GLN A 558 7.07 -30.93 -16.55
CA GLN A 558 6.86 -32.38 -16.55
C GLN A 558 5.83 -32.83 -15.52
N ALA A 559 5.80 -32.19 -14.36
CA ALA A 559 4.81 -32.49 -13.32
C ALA A 559 3.39 -32.15 -13.78
N LEU A 560 3.19 -31.00 -14.41
CA LEU A 560 1.91 -30.58 -14.96
C LEU A 560 1.42 -31.52 -16.06
N LYS A 561 2.32 -31.96 -16.98
CA LYS A 561 1.99 -32.91 -18.04
C LYS A 561 1.68 -34.34 -17.54
N SER A 562 2.21 -34.73 -16.38
CA SER A 562 2.05 -36.07 -15.83
C SER A 562 0.87 -36.21 -14.87
N ASN A 563 0.09 -35.15 -14.65
CA ASN A 563 -1.03 -35.15 -13.73
C ASN A 563 -2.31 -34.78 -14.48
N ASP A 564 -3.11 -35.77 -14.85
CA ASP A 564 -4.37 -35.58 -15.57
C ASP A 564 -5.44 -34.85 -14.71
N ASP A 565 -5.29 -34.87 -13.37
CA ASP A 565 -6.19 -34.22 -12.42
C ASP A 565 -5.60 -32.93 -11.81
N VAL A 566 -4.67 -32.29 -12.53
CA VAL A 566 -4.03 -31.05 -12.03
C VAL A 566 -5.08 -30.01 -11.61
N ALA A 567 -5.00 -29.56 -10.36
CA ALA A 567 -5.90 -28.52 -9.84
C ALA A 567 -5.38 -27.09 -10.07
N VAL A 568 -4.08 -26.93 -10.36
CA VAL A 568 -3.44 -25.63 -10.53
C VAL A 568 -4.00 -24.93 -11.77
N THR A 569 -4.64 -23.78 -11.55
CA THR A 569 -5.14 -22.89 -12.60
C THR A 569 -4.32 -21.60 -12.74
N SER A 570 -3.47 -21.30 -11.74
CA SER A 570 -2.60 -20.12 -11.73
C SER A 570 -1.21 -20.49 -11.22
N LEU A 571 -0.20 -20.34 -12.05
CA LEU A 571 1.20 -20.53 -11.70
C LEU A 571 1.98 -19.26 -12.04
N ASN A 572 2.50 -18.57 -11.00
CA ASN A 572 3.45 -17.48 -11.20
C ASN A 572 4.88 -18.01 -11.03
N ILE A 573 5.70 -17.87 -12.06
CA ILE A 573 7.13 -18.19 -12.05
C ILE A 573 7.95 -17.03 -12.64
N ALA A 574 7.34 -15.85 -12.73
CA ALA A 574 7.95 -14.64 -13.26
C ALA A 574 9.17 -14.20 -12.44
N SER A 575 10.04 -13.41 -13.07
CA SER A 575 11.25 -12.89 -12.42
C SER A 575 12.19 -13.98 -11.86
N ASN A 576 12.27 -15.10 -12.56
CA ASN A 576 13.25 -16.17 -12.36
C ASN A 576 14.32 -16.14 -13.48
N PHE A 577 15.25 -17.06 -13.49
CA PHE A 577 16.34 -17.11 -14.48
C PHE A 577 16.04 -18.08 -15.63
N LEU A 578 14.80 -18.10 -16.12
CA LEU A 578 14.38 -18.97 -17.21
C LEU A 578 14.89 -18.46 -18.56
N THR A 579 15.50 -19.37 -19.35
CA THR A 579 15.78 -19.10 -20.75
C THR A 579 14.55 -19.44 -21.61
N LYS A 580 14.69 -19.23 -22.93
CA LYS A 580 13.64 -19.63 -23.90
C LYS A 580 13.26 -21.10 -23.79
N PHE A 581 14.15 -21.98 -23.35
CA PHE A 581 13.90 -23.41 -23.23
C PHE A 581 12.99 -23.71 -22.04
N GLY A 582 13.26 -23.14 -20.88
CA GLY A 582 12.39 -23.28 -19.69
C GLY A 582 11.00 -22.66 -19.93
N GLN A 583 10.95 -21.47 -20.52
CA GLN A 583 9.70 -20.81 -20.88
C GLN A 583 8.89 -21.65 -21.90
N GLY A 584 9.56 -22.17 -22.93
CA GLY A 584 8.94 -23.05 -23.94
C GLY A 584 8.37 -24.33 -23.33
N ALA A 585 9.10 -24.98 -22.43
CA ALA A 585 8.62 -26.18 -21.76
C ALA A 585 7.36 -25.95 -20.91
N LEU A 586 7.27 -24.78 -20.22
CA LEU A 586 6.09 -24.41 -19.46
C LEU A 586 4.91 -24.06 -20.36
N ALA A 587 5.14 -23.38 -21.50
CA ALA A 587 4.11 -23.13 -22.49
C ALA A 587 3.57 -24.44 -23.09
N ASP A 588 4.46 -25.35 -23.48
CA ASP A 588 4.08 -26.70 -23.94
C ASP A 588 3.29 -27.48 -22.89
N ALA A 589 3.62 -27.32 -21.60
CA ALA A 589 2.88 -27.98 -20.54
C ALA A 589 1.47 -27.39 -20.37
N ARG A 590 1.34 -26.06 -20.45
CA ARG A 590 0.03 -25.38 -20.43
C ARG A 590 -0.86 -25.89 -21.57
N ASP A 591 -0.33 -25.88 -22.77
CA ASP A 591 -1.07 -26.29 -23.99
C ASP A 591 -1.47 -27.76 -23.90
N HIS A 592 -0.56 -28.65 -23.46
CA HIS A 592 -0.84 -30.05 -23.22
C HIS A 592 -1.97 -30.29 -22.22
N VAL A 593 -1.96 -29.57 -21.05
CA VAL A 593 -3.02 -29.70 -20.05
C VAL A 593 -4.35 -29.24 -20.63
N LEU A 594 -4.38 -28.16 -21.39
CA LEU A 594 -5.60 -27.68 -22.05
C LEU A 594 -6.15 -28.74 -23.04
N GLU A 595 -5.27 -29.34 -23.85
CA GLU A 595 -5.66 -30.38 -24.80
C GLU A 595 -6.21 -31.65 -24.14
N MET A 596 -5.59 -32.07 -23.03
CA MET A 596 -5.93 -33.34 -22.38
C MET A 596 -7.09 -33.24 -21.39
N THR A 597 -7.26 -32.09 -20.75
CA THR A 597 -8.19 -31.95 -19.61
C THR A 597 -9.24 -30.84 -19.78
N GLU A 598 -9.17 -30.04 -20.87
CA GLU A 598 -9.97 -28.83 -21.09
C GLU A 598 -9.80 -27.76 -20.01
N LYS A 599 -8.80 -27.88 -19.10
CA LYS A 599 -8.49 -26.93 -18.04
C LYS A 599 -7.46 -25.90 -18.53
N GLU A 600 -7.74 -24.63 -18.34
CA GLU A 600 -6.81 -23.54 -18.64
C GLU A 600 -5.92 -23.26 -17.44
N ILE A 601 -4.61 -23.23 -17.64
CA ILE A 601 -3.62 -22.80 -16.64
C ILE A 601 -3.03 -21.46 -17.07
N ASN A 602 -3.18 -20.44 -16.22
CA ASN A 602 -2.52 -19.16 -16.41
C ASN A 602 -1.08 -19.24 -15.87
N ILE A 603 -0.08 -19.25 -16.75
CA ILE A 603 1.34 -19.26 -16.38
C ILE A 603 1.91 -17.85 -16.62
N PHE A 604 2.36 -17.20 -15.54
CA PHE A 604 3.06 -15.92 -15.58
C PHE A 604 4.57 -16.16 -15.58
N LEU A 605 5.26 -15.74 -16.67
CA LEU A 605 6.68 -16.01 -16.95
C LEU A 605 7.56 -14.77 -16.74
#